data_dec7508e07f82f19340cd899090f53f7
#
_entry.id   dec7508e07f82f19340cd899090f53f7
#
_cell.length_a   1.000
_cell.length_b   1.000
_cell.length_c   1.000
_cell.angle_alpha   90.00
_cell.angle_beta   90.00
_cell.angle_gamma   90.00
#
_symmetry.space_group_name_H-M   'P 1'
#
loop_
_entity.id
_entity.type
_entity.pdbx_description
1 polymer ?
#
loop_
_entity_poly.entity_id
_entity_poly.type
_entity_poly.pdbx_seq_one_letter_code
_entity_poly.pdbx_strand_id
1 'polypeptide(L)'
;MSTILEVLHTGTVIVDKTLPYHRPEDPPLAWTHAFRKRGDLIAAPVSAYLVENRHGLTLIDTGWHKLNRSRLGQIANLRYQYPVNKADLPPGRAIDEQLEERGIRPRDLDLVLMSHLHCDHADGLRLVREAPRILVSRPEIEAVRFHRATYLPHEWDGVDLRTFKWNTPVGPYGAGYDVFGDGSLVMVAVPGHSRGLCATIVRGDETADGAIHEHEWDLVEGVDAVGALGGASATAPVDADSRVFYLLTSDVGYGRPSFDEGLRPSVVVDASQAERSLAWARRVEHDPRCLGLIANHDPEIEAGTRAL
;
A
#
# COMPACT_ATOMS: atom_id res chain seq x y z
N MET A 1 0.88 -1.30 -25.26
CA MET A 1 -0.10 -2.09 -24.47
C MET A 1 -0.55 -1.17 -23.36
N SER A 2 -1.84 -0.83 -23.27
CA SER A 2 -2.34 0.08 -22.23
C SER A 2 -2.14 -0.54 -20.85
N THR A 3 -1.77 0.29 -19.86
CA THR A 3 -1.68 -0.15 -18.47
C THR A 3 -3.09 -0.39 -17.91
N ILE A 4 -3.29 -1.52 -17.27
CA ILE A 4 -4.54 -1.89 -16.60
C ILE A 4 -4.26 -2.00 -15.10
N LEU A 5 -5.04 -1.29 -14.30
CA LEU A 5 -5.06 -1.38 -12.85
C LEU A 5 -6.37 -2.03 -12.40
N GLU A 6 -6.30 -3.13 -11.69
CA GLU A 6 -7.48 -3.77 -11.09
C GLU A 6 -7.42 -3.70 -9.57
N VAL A 7 -8.48 -3.21 -8.95
CA VAL A 7 -8.66 -3.19 -7.50
C VAL A 7 -9.34 -4.48 -7.06
N LEU A 8 -8.70 -5.22 -6.15
CA LEU A 8 -9.16 -6.49 -5.61
C LEU A 8 -9.43 -6.33 -4.11
N HIS A 9 -10.70 -6.46 -3.68
CA HIS A 9 -10.99 -6.49 -2.25
C HIS A 9 -10.78 -7.88 -1.68
N THR A 10 -9.81 -8.00 -0.79
CA THR A 10 -9.41 -9.23 -0.10
C THR A 10 -10.09 -9.35 1.28
N GLY A 11 -11.39 -9.05 1.33
CA GLY A 11 -12.18 -8.98 2.54
C GLY A 11 -12.21 -7.60 3.18
N THR A 12 -12.52 -7.56 4.48
CA THR A 12 -12.56 -6.32 5.27
C THR A 12 -11.78 -6.48 6.58
N VAL A 13 -11.33 -5.37 7.13
CA VAL A 13 -10.84 -5.27 8.52
C VAL A 13 -11.92 -4.60 9.40
N ILE A 14 -12.21 -5.18 10.57
CA ILE A 14 -13.13 -4.62 11.54
C ILE A 14 -12.31 -4.00 12.66
N VAL A 15 -12.36 -2.69 12.77
CA VAL A 15 -11.55 -1.87 13.67
C VAL A 15 -12.41 -0.81 14.37
N ASP A 16 -11.87 -0.21 15.44
CA ASP A 16 -12.51 0.99 16.01
C ASP A 16 -12.44 2.16 15.04
N LYS A 17 -13.52 2.92 14.91
CA LYS A 17 -13.61 4.09 14.00
C LYS A 17 -12.55 5.16 14.22
N THR A 18 -11.91 5.18 15.41
CA THR A 18 -10.81 6.10 15.72
C THR A 18 -9.46 5.58 15.20
N LEU A 19 -9.36 4.30 14.77
CA LEU A 19 -8.12 3.78 14.24
C LEU A 19 -7.74 4.44 12.89
N PRO A 20 -8.64 4.47 11.88
CA PRO A 20 -8.34 5.11 10.60
C PRO A 20 -8.27 6.64 10.65
N TYR A 21 -8.99 7.28 11.57
CA TYR A 21 -9.19 8.72 11.60
C TYR A 21 -8.97 9.29 12.99
N HIS A 22 -7.71 9.61 13.32
CA HIS A 22 -7.36 10.19 14.61
C HIS A 22 -7.83 11.63 14.75
N ARG A 23 -8.57 11.91 15.82
CA ARG A 23 -8.99 13.26 16.22
C ARG A 23 -8.38 13.65 17.56
N PRO A 24 -8.02 14.94 17.78
CA PRO A 24 -7.43 15.39 19.06
C PRO A 24 -8.29 15.10 20.29
N GLU A 25 -9.62 15.07 20.13
CA GLU A 25 -10.60 14.79 21.17
C GLU A 25 -10.80 13.29 21.47
N ASP A 26 -10.20 12.39 20.67
CA ASP A 26 -10.34 10.96 20.88
C ASP A 26 -9.71 10.54 22.22
N PRO A 27 -10.37 9.68 23.00
CA PRO A 27 -9.79 9.14 24.21
C PRO A 27 -8.46 8.42 23.90
N PRO A 28 -7.46 8.51 24.79
CA PRO A 28 -6.21 7.78 24.62
C PRO A 28 -6.48 6.28 24.40
N LEU A 29 -5.82 5.68 23.42
CA LEU A 29 -5.96 4.26 23.04
C LEU A 29 -7.39 3.84 22.60
N ALA A 30 -8.26 4.78 22.23
CA ALA A 30 -9.60 4.47 21.70
C ALA A 30 -9.54 3.50 20.51
N TRP A 31 -8.52 3.60 19.68
CA TRP A 31 -8.26 2.74 18.54
C TRP A 31 -8.09 1.24 18.91
N THR A 32 -7.76 0.91 20.17
CA THR A 32 -7.71 -0.48 20.63
C THR A 32 -9.09 -1.09 20.86
N HIS A 33 -10.13 -0.28 20.81
CA HIS A 33 -11.51 -0.63 21.15
C HIS A 33 -11.72 -1.08 22.59
N ALA A 34 -10.74 -0.94 23.48
CA ALA A 34 -10.86 -1.32 24.88
C ALA A 34 -11.93 -0.47 25.59
N PHE A 35 -12.90 -1.17 26.25
CA PHE A 35 -14.02 -0.54 26.95
C PHE A 35 -14.96 0.34 26.12
N ARG A 36 -14.95 0.19 24.77
CA ARG A 36 -15.80 0.93 23.85
C ARG A 36 -17.04 0.12 23.43
N LYS A 37 -18.04 0.81 22.89
CA LYS A 37 -19.29 0.17 22.45
C LYS A 37 -19.10 -0.51 21.10
N ARG A 38 -19.82 -1.60 20.86
CA ARG A 38 -19.81 -2.30 19.57
C ARG A 38 -20.15 -1.38 18.38
N GLY A 39 -20.97 -0.34 18.59
CA GLY A 39 -21.32 0.64 17.57
C GLY A 39 -20.16 1.60 17.19
N ASP A 40 -19.01 1.54 17.88
CA ASP A 40 -17.81 2.26 17.50
C ASP A 40 -16.90 1.46 16.54
N LEU A 41 -17.28 0.19 16.23
CA LEU A 41 -16.59 -0.60 15.22
C LEU A 41 -17.10 -0.26 13.82
N ILE A 42 -16.17 -0.19 12.88
CA ILE A 42 -16.44 -0.07 11.45
C ILE A 42 -15.78 -1.23 10.70
N ALA A 43 -16.32 -1.56 9.54
CA ALA A 43 -15.71 -2.47 8.59
C ALA A 43 -15.14 -1.63 7.44
N ALA A 44 -13.84 -1.77 7.19
CA ALA A 44 -13.16 -1.11 6.08
C ALA A 44 -12.68 -2.17 5.08
N PRO A 45 -12.73 -1.96 3.76
CA PRO A 45 -12.20 -2.90 2.80
C PRO A 45 -10.70 -3.10 3.02
N VAL A 46 -10.20 -4.26 2.62
CA VAL A 46 -8.76 -4.54 2.52
C VAL A 46 -8.49 -4.79 1.04
N SER A 47 -7.69 -3.93 0.42
CA SER A 47 -7.47 -3.95 -1.00
C SER A 47 -6.07 -4.44 -1.35
N ALA A 48 -5.98 -5.20 -2.45
CA ALA A 48 -4.77 -5.48 -3.19
C ALA A 48 -4.97 -5.01 -4.63
N TYR A 49 -3.90 -4.85 -5.37
CA TYR A 49 -3.99 -4.31 -6.72
C TYR A 49 -3.21 -5.18 -7.70
N LEU A 50 -3.85 -5.50 -8.82
CA LEU A 50 -3.20 -6.17 -9.94
C LEU A 50 -2.95 -5.14 -11.04
N VAL A 51 -1.70 -4.98 -11.41
CA VAL A 51 -1.27 -4.11 -12.50
C VAL A 51 -0.76 -4.97 -13.64
N GLU A 52 -1.39 -4.82 -14.80
CA GLU A 52 -0.92 -5.41 -16.06
C GLU A 52 -0.41 -4.29 -16.97
N ASN A 53 0.83 -4.39 -17.40
CA ASN A 53 1.45 -3.46 -18.32
C ASN A 53 2.44 -4.20 -19.24
N ARG A 54 3.23 -3.48 -20.03
CA ARG A 54 4.23 -4.06 -20.93
C ARG A 54 5.31 -4.92 -20.25
N HIS A 55 5.47 -4.81 -18.94
CA HIS A 55 6.43 -5.58 -18.13
C HIS A 55 5.81 -6.84 -17.50
N GLY A 56 4.52 -7.09 -17.75
CA GLY A 56 3.80 -8.24 -17.26
C GLY A 56 2.86 -7.91 -16.07
N LEU A 57 2.66 -8.91 -15.21
CA LEU A 57 1.71 -8.86 -14.09
C LEU A 57 2.41 -8.54 -12.78
N THR A 58 2.04 -7.41 -12.16
CA THR A 58 2.50 -7.03 -10.83
C THR A 58 1.33 -7.02 -9.85
N LEU A 59 1.47 -7.74 -8.74
CA LEU A 59 0.55 -7.68 -7.61
C LEU A 59 1.09 -6.72 -6.55
N ILE A 60 0.27 -5.82 -6.03
CA ILE A 60 0.61 -4.90 -4.94
C ILE A 60 -0.27 -5.23 -3.74
N ASP A 61 0.36 -5.57 -2.62
CA ASP A 61 -0.22 -6.13 -1.40
C ASP A 61 -0.97 -7.46 -1.62
N THR A 62 -1.35 -8.14 -0.54
CA THR A 62 -1.87 -9.50 -0.60
C THR A 62 -3.09 -9.73 0.29
N GLY A 63 -3.40 -8.80 1.19
CA GLY A 63 -4.55 -8.90 2.09
C GLY A 63 -4.49 -10.07 3.06
N TRP A 64 -5.66 -10.60 3.40
CA TRP A 64 -5.82 -11.63 4.42
C TRP A 64 -5.52 -13.05 3.94
N HIS A 65 -4.91 -13.86 4.81
CA HIS A 65 -4.79 -15.31 4.62
C HIS A 65 -6.10 -16.03 4.97
N LYS A 66 -6.38 -17.14 4.28
CA LYS A 66 -7.59 -17.98 4.46
C LYS A 66 -7.79 -18.51 5.88
N LEU A 67 -6.76 -18.58 6.71
CA LEU A 67 -6.86 -18.91 8.13
C LEU A 67 -7.81 -17.95 8.88
N ASN A 68 -7.90 -16.71 8.44
CA ASN A 68 -8.75 -15.69 9.08
C ASN A 68 -10.25 -15.86 8.83
N ARG A 69 -10.69 -16.87 8.08
CA ARG A 69 -12.13 -17.18 7.89
C ARG A 69 -12.82 -17.69 9.13
N SER A 70 -12.08 -18.21 10.09
CA SER A 70 -12.66 -18.69 11.33
C SER A 70 -12.10 -17.92 12.52
N ARG A 71 -12.92 -17.78 13.57
CA ARG A 71 -12.50 -17.11 14.81
C ARG A 71 -11.25 -17.75 15.42
N LEU A 72 -11.19 -19.09 15.46
CA LEU A 72 -10.02 -19.79 16.01
C LEU A 72 -8.79 -19.59 15.13
N GLY A 73 -8.99 -19.58 13.80
CA GLY A 73 -7.92 -19.27 12.84
C GLY A 73 -7.39 -17.85 13.04
N GLN A 74 -8.26 -16.85 13.21
CA GLN A 74 -7.84 -15.48 13.49
C GLN A 74 -7.05 -15.36 14.80
N ILE A 75 -7.53 -15.98 15.89
CA ILE A 75 -6.80 -15.97 17.18
C ILE A 75 -5.41 -16.58 17.02
N ALA A 76 -5.28 -17.70 16.30
CA ALA A 76 -4.01 -18.36 16.06
C ALA A 76 -3.10 -17.56 15.13
N ASN A 77 -3.64 -16.95 14.10
CA ASN A 77 -2.90 -16.23 13.04
C ASN A 77 -2.57 -14.80 13.47
N LEU A 78 -3.56 -14.00 13.92
CA LEU A 78 -3.36 -12.61 14.31
C LEU A 78 -2.82 -12.45 15.74
N ARG A 79 -2.86 -13.53 16.55
CA ARG A 79 -2.27 -13.58 17.90
C ARG A 79 -2.75 -12.40 18.76
N TYR A 80 -1.81 -11.61 19.29
CA TYR A 80 -2.07 -10.43 20.13
C TYR A 80 -2.71 -9.25 19.38
N GLN A 81 -2.70 -9.25 18.07
CA GLN A 81 -3.37 -8.22 17.26
C GLN A 81 -4.86 -8.49 17.06
N TYR A 82 -5.33 -9.74 17.27
CA TYR A 82 -6.73 -10.12 17.08
C TYR A 82 -7.75 -9.22 17.79
N PRO A 83 -7.52 -8.71 19.02
CA PRO A 83 -8.47 -7.81 19.67
C PRO A 83 -8.71 -6.49 18.92
N VAL A 84 -7.68 -6.00 18.20
CA VAL A 84 -7.70 -4.73 17.47
C VAL A 84 -8.11 -4.91 16.03
N ASN A 85 -7.51 -5.90 15.35
CA ASN A 85 -7.71 -6.19 13.94
C ASN A 85 -8.49 -7.50 13.78
N LYS A 86 -9.72 -7.43 13.26
CA LYS A 86 -10.51 -8.63 12.97
C LYS A 86 -10.79 -8.67 11.49
N ALA A 87 -10.48 -9.80 10.87
CA ALA A 87 -10.76 -10.02 9.47
C ALA A 87 -12.19 -10.50 9.25
N ASP A 88 -12.83 -10.02 8.19
CA ASP A 88 -13.97 -10.69 7.56
C ASP A 88 -13.55 -11.03 6.14
N LEU A 89 -13.30 -12.33 5.89
CA LEU A 89 -12.80 -12.84 4.62
C LEU A 89 -13.76 -13.90 4.06
N PRO A 90 -14.73 -13.52 3.24
CA PRO A 90 -15.63 -14.47 2.56
C PRO A 90 -14.85 -15.44 1.63
N PRO A 91 -15.39 -16.65 1.38
CA PRO A 91 -14.89 -17.53 0.33
C PRO A 91 -14.82 -16.81 -1.02
N GLY A 92 -13.77 -17.10 -1.81
CA GLY A 92 -13.51 -16.44 -3.10
C GLY A 92 -12.83 -15.08 -3.00
N ARG A 93 -12.53 -14.57 -1.77
CA ARG A 93 -11.93 -13.25 -1.58
C ARG A 93 -10.45 -13.26 -1.18
N ALA A 94 -9.87 -14.40 -0.84
CA ALA A 94 -8.43 -14.48 -0.66
C ALA A 94 -7.72 -14.24 -1.99
N ILE A 95 -6.51 -13.67 -1.93
CA ILE A 95 -5.82 -13.23 -3.15
C ILE A 95 -5.58 -14.36 -4.15
N ASP A 96 -5.20 -15.54 -3.70
CA ASP A 96 -4.99 -16.71 -4.58
C ASP A 96 -6.28 -17.19 -5.25
N GLU A 97 -7.44 -17.09 -4.58
CA GLU A 97 -8.74 -17.43 -5.18
C GLU A 97 -9.14 -16.42 -6.24
N GLN A 98 -8.89 -15.13 -6.01
CA GLN A 98 -9.18 -14.09 -7.00
C GLN A 98 -8.25 -14.18 -8.22
N LEU A 99 -6.99 -14.55 -8.02
CA LEU A 99 -6.06 -14.84 -9.13
C LEU A 99 -6.50 -16.07 -9.91
N GLU A 100 -6.92 -17.16 -9.23
CA GLU A 100 -7.42 -18.39 -9.86
C GLU A 100 -8.67 -18.12 -10.71
N GLU A 101 -9.60 -17.29 -10.22
CA GLU A 101 -10.79 -16.86 -10.98
C GLU A 101 -10.42 -16.18 -12.31
N ARG A 102 -9.27 -15.52 -12.38
CA ARG A 102 -8.70 -14.87 -13.57
C ARG A 102 -7.80 -15.79 -14.39
N GLY A 103 -7.66 -17.05 -13.99
CA GLY A 103 -6.77 -18.01 -14.63
C GLY A 103 -5.27 -17.75 -14.36
N ILE A 104 -4.96 -16.92 -13.36
CA ILE A 104 -3.59 -16.55 -12.98
C ILE A 104 -3.16 -17.42 -11.79
N ARG A 105 -2.03 -18.08 -11.91
CA ARG A 105 -1.39 -18.78 -10.78
C ARG A 105 -0.35 -17.86 -10.15
N PRO A 106 -0.02 -17.98 -8.86
CA PRO A 106 1.01 -17.16 -8.22
C PRO A 106 2.35 -17.11 -8.99
N ARG A 107 2.76 -18.20 -9.61
CA ARG A 107 3.98 -18.28 -10.43
C ARG A 107 3.90 -17.57 -11.78
N ASP A 108 2.71 -17.20 -12.23
CA ASP A 108 2.48 -16.44 -13.46
C ASP A 108 2.59 -14.91 -13.22
N LEU A 109 2.66 -14.48 -11.95
CA LEU A 109 2.99 -13.12 -11.58
C LEU A 109 4.49 -12.87 -11.86
N ASP A 110 4.84 -11.73 -12.45
CA ASP A 110 6.22 -11.32 -12.63
C ASP A 110 6.81 -10.71 -11.35
N LEU A 111 5.95 -10.09 -10.54
CA LEU A 111 6.35 -9.35 -9.35
C LEU A 111 5.22 -9.25 -8.32
N VAL A 112 5.57 -9.33 -7.04
CA VAL A 112 4.73 -8.91 -5.91
C VAL A 112 5.45 -7.78 -5.17
N LEU A 113 4.77 -6.67 -4.96
CA LEU A 113 5.27 -5.50 -4.23
C LEU A 113 4.47 -5.34 -2.94
N MET A 114 5.15 -5.16 -1.82
CA MET A 114 4.51 -4.85 -0.56
C MET A 114 4.61 -3.35 -0.28
N SER A 115 3.48 -2.72 -0.02
CA SER A 115 3.44 -1.34 0.46
C SER A 115 4.06 -1.23 1.85
N HIS A 116 3.71 -2.17 2.73
CA HIS A 116 4.28 -2.39 4.06
C HIS A 116 3.91 -3.78 4.59
N LEU A 117 4.27 -4.11 5.85
CA LEU A 117 4.13 -5.46 6.41
C LEU A 117 3.17 -5.56 7.60
N HIS A 118 2.12 -4.73 7.66
CA HIS A 118 1.04 -4.98 8.61
C HIS A 118 0.16 -6.14 8.15
N CYS A 119 -0.55 -6.76 9.10
CA CYS A 119 -1.20 -8.05 8.90
C CYS A 119 -2.26 -8.05 7.78
N ASP A 120 -3.01 -6.97 7.61
CA ASP A 120 -4.03 -6.84 6.57
C ASP A 120 -3.47 -6.58 5.16
N HIS A 121 -2.16 -6.35 5.04
CA HIS A 121 -1.44 -6.26 3.76
C HIS A 121 -0.59 -7.50 3.47
N ALA A 122 0.07 -8.05 4.49
CA ALA A 122 1.12 -9.06 4.32
C ALA A 122 0.68 -10.51 4.58
N ASP A 123 -0.45 -10.73 5.26
CA ASP A 123 -0.84 -12.08 5.68
C ASP A 123 -1.10 -13.04 4.51
N GLY A 124 -1.54 -12.51 3.35
CA GLY A 124 -1.71 -13.29 2.12
C GLY A 124 -0.41 -13.68 1.40
N LEU A 125 0.78 -13.20 1.82
CA LEU A 125 2.06 -13.49 1.16
C LEU A 125 2.33 -14.98 0.97
N ARG A 126 1.98 -15.81 1.96
CA ARG A 126 2.14 -17.27 1.86
C ARG A 126 1.29 -17.90 0.75
N LEU A 127 0.19 -17.27 0.34
CA LEU A 127 -0.68 -17.73 -0.74
C LEU A 127 -0.07 -17.47 -2.11
N VAL A 128 0.83 -16.50 -2.21
CA VAL A 128 1.52 -16.12 -3.46
C VAL A 128 3.02 -16.36 -3.43
N ARG A 129 3.52 -17.19 -2.51
CA ARG A 129 4.95 -17.47 -2.30
C ARG A 129 5.69 -18.04 -3.52
N GLU A 130 4.95 -18.58 -4.50
CA GLU A 130 5.52 -19.11 -5.75
C GLU A 130 5.81 -18.01 -6.79
N ALA A 131 5.44 -16.75 -6.52
CA ALA A 131 5.81 -15.64 -7.37
C ALA A 131 7.34 -15.51 -7.44
N PRO A 132 7.92 -15.27 -8.63
CA PRO A 132 9.38 -15.32 -8.83
C PRO A 132 10.11 -14.19 -8.10
N ARG A 133 9.43 -13.07 -7.82
CA ARG A 133 10.00 -11.92 -7.11
C ARG A 133 8.95 -11.34 -6.16
N ILE A 134 9.30 -11.24 -4.87
CA ILE A 134 8.47 -10.60 -3.85
C ILE A 134 9.33 -9.56 -3.15
N LEU A 135 8.96 -8.28 -3.25
CA LEU A 135 9.78 -7.17 -2.81
C LEU A 135 9.06 -6.29 -1.79
N VAL A 136 9.84 -5.80 -0.83
CA VAL A 136 9.41 -4.79 0.15
C VAL A 136 10.52 -3.74 0.33
N SER A 137 10.19 -2.55 0.79
CA SER A 137 11.19 -1.54 1.07
C SER A 137 12.17 -2.01 2.16
N ARG A 138 13.45 -1.68 2.02
CA ARG A 138 14.46 -2.04 3.03
C ARG A 138 14.15 -1.47 4.43
N PRO A 139 13.71 -0.19 4.59
CA PRO A 139 13.33 0.33 5.90
C PRO A 139 12.20 -0.45 6.57
N GLU A 140 11.28 -1.03 5.81
CA GLU A 140 10.17 -1.80 6.35
C GLU A 140 10.64 -3.12 6.98
N ILE A 141 11.45 -3.90 6.26
CA ILE A 141 11.96 -5.17 6.82
C ILE A 141 12.91 -4.94 8.00
N GLU A 142 13.65 -3.83 8.00
CA GLU A 142 14.49 -3.45 9.14
C GLU A 142 13.65 -3.08 10.38
N ALA A 143 12.49 -2.44 10.19
CA ALA A 143 11.57 -2.04 11.26
C ALA A 143 10.97 -3.24 12.01
N VAL A 144 10.78 -4.38 11.36
CA VAL A 144 10.27 -5.62 11.98
C VAL A 144 11.05 -6.02 13.24
N ARG A 145 12.37 -5.74 13.27
CA ARG A 145 13.23 -6.06 14.42
C ARG A 145 12.94 -5.22 15.66
N PHE A 146 12.43 -3.99 15.47
CA PHE A 146 12.26 -3.01 16.54
C PHE A 146 10.79 -2.80 16.94
N HIS A 147 9.85 -3.11 16.05
CA HIS A 147 8.41 -2.86 16.25
C HIS A 147 7.60 -4.16 16.25
N ARG A 148 8.02 -5.13 17.08
CA ARG A 148 7.40 -6.47 17.17
C ARG A 148 5.90 -6.46 17.53
N ALA A 149 5.38 -5.35 18.04
CA ALA A 149 3.95 -5.23 18.34
C ALA A 149 3.08 -4.99 17.08
N THR A 150 3.68 -4.48 16.00
CA THR A 150 2.97 -4.15 14.77
C THR A 150 3.16 -5.16 13.65
N TYR A 151 4.13 -6.08 13.79
CA TYR A 151 4.46 -7.06 12.77
C TYR A 151 4.30 -8.49 13.26
N LEU A 152 3.86 -9.37 12.37
CA LEU A 152 3.68 -10.81 12.60
C LEU A 152 4.56 -11.61 11.61
N PRO A 153 5.87 -11.77 11.87
CA PRO A 153 6.82 -12.36 10.91
C PRO A 153 6.42 -13.74 10.37
N HIS A 154 5.61 -14.51 11.10
CA HIS A 154 5.13 -15.80 10.61
C HIS A 154 4.17 -15.69 9.41
N GLU A 155 3.65 -14.49 9.09
CA GLU A 155 2.79 -14.25 7.93
C GLU A 155 3.54 -14.39 6.60
N TRP A 156 4.86 -14.30 6.63
CA TRP A 156 5.72 -14.54 5.47
C TRP A 156 6.75 -15.65 5.68
N ASP A 157 6.51 -16.57 6.63
CA ASP A 157 7.36 -17.75 6.80
C ASP A 157 7.41 -18.58 5.50
N GLY A 158 8.62 -18.89 5.03
CA GLY A 158 8.85 -19.62 3.78
C GLY A 158 8.66 -18.82 2.49
N VAL A 159 8.52 -17.49 2.59
CA VAL A 159 8.49 -16.56 1.45
C VAL A 159 9.89 -16.00 1.21
N ASP A 160 10.37 -16.02 -0.04
CA ASP A 160 11.61 -15.33 -0.44
C ASP A 160 11.38 -13.83 -0.58
N LEU A 161 11.16 -13.18 0.57
CA LEU A 161 10.90 -11.75 0.66
C LEU A 161 12.21 -10.98 0.57
N ARG A 162 12.42 -10.27 -0.53
CA ARG A 162 13.61 -9.47 -0.82
C ARG A 162 13.34 -7.98 -0.65
N THR A 163 14.42 -7.21 -0.55
CA THR A 163 14.31 -5.76 -0.42
C THR A 163 14.77 -5.02 -1.66
N PHE A 164 14.11 -3.90 -1.96
CA PHE A 164 14.59 -2.93 -2.92
C PHE A 164 15.25 -1.73 -2.24
N LYS A 165 16.07 -0.98 -3.00
CA LYS A 165 16.67 0.29 -2.63
C LYS A 165 16.02 1.41 -3.44
N TRP A 166 15.98 2.61 -2.88
CA TRP A 166 15.52 3.80 -3.58
C TRP A 166 16.48 4.13 -4.74
N ASN A 167 15.92 4.43 -5.92
CA ASN A 167 16.69 4.72 -7.14
C ASN A 167 16.20 5.97 -7.88
N THR A 168 15.14 6.64 -7.41
CA THR A 168 14.60 7.84 -8.04
C THR A 168 14.18 8.89 -7.00
N PRO A 169 14.42 10.20 -7.24
CA PRO A 169 14.08 11.28 -6.32
C PRO A 169 12.63 11.72 -6.49
N VAL A 170 11.68 11.05 -5.82
CA VAL A 170 10.24 11.33 -5.90
C VAL A 170 9.61 11.35 -4.51
N GLY A 171 8.47 12.05 -4.38
CA GLY A 171 7.67 12.05 -3.17
C GLY A 171 8.16 12.99 -2.06
N PRO A 172 7.53 12.92 -0.87
CA PRO A 172 7.74 13.90 0.20
C PRO A 172 9.13 13.85 0.83
N TYR A 173 9.86 12.78 0.59
CA TYR A 173 11.21 12.55 1.14
C TYR A 173 12.28 12.43 0.05
N GLY A 174 11.93 12.67 -1.23
CA GLY A 174 12.86 12.51 -2.34
C GLY A 174 13.40 11.09 -2.48
N ALA A 175 12.60 10.10 -2.12
CA ALA A 175 12.97 8.70 -2.12
C ALA A 175 11.87 7.86 -2.76
N GLY A 176 12.15 7.25 -3.88
CA GLY A 176 11.28 6.34 -4.58
C GLY A 176 12.06 5.20 -5.24
N TYR A 177 11.34 4.18 -5.60
CA TYR A 177 11.83 3.03 -6.36
C TYR A 177 11.05 2.92 -7.66
N ASP A 178 11.67 3.35 -8.73
CA ASP A 178 11.18 3.10 -10.09
C ASP A 178 11.45 1.63 -10.40
N VAL A 179 10.36 0.87 -10.47
CA VAL A 179 10.39 -0.60 -10.49
C VAL A 179 11.02 -1.13 -11.76
N PHE A 180 10.70 -0.49 -12.88
CA PHE A 180 11.14 -0.91 -14.21
C PHE A 180 12.16 0.06 -14.84
N GLY A 181 12.43 1.19 -14.20
CA GLY A 181 13.33 2.23 -14.71
C GLY A 181 12.69 3.14 -15.76
N ASP A 182 11.40 3.01 -16.03
CA ASP A 182 10.66 3.76 -17.06
C ASP A 182 9.55 4.65 -16.48
N GLY A 183 9.49 4.71 -15.17
CA GLY A 183 8.48 5.49 -14.47
C GLY A 183 7.06 4.93 -14.54
N SER A 184 6.82 3.80 -15.20
CA SER A 184 5.47 3.21 -15.32
C SER A 184 4.89 2.76 -13.98
N LEU A 185 5.75 2.29 -13.08
CA LEU A 185 5.40 1.85 -11.73
C LEU A 185 6.45 2.33 -10.74
N VAL A 186 6.07 3.21 -9.81
CA VAL A 186 7.01 3.82 -8.87
C VAL A 186 6.50 3.69 -7.44
N MET A 187 7.27 3.01 -6.58
CA MET A 187 7.05 2.97 -5.14
C MET A 187 7.64 4.25 -4.52
N VAL A 188 6.83 5.01 -3.81
CA VAL A 188 7.22 6.30 -3.20
C VAL A 188 7.30 6.15 -1.69
N ALA A 189 8.41 6.53 -1.08
CA ALA A 189 8.55 6.52 0.38
C ALA A 189 7.60 7.53 1.04
N VAL A 190 6.69 7.03 1.86
CA VAL A 190 5.70 7.81 2.62
C VAL A 190 5.65 7.35 4.08
N PRO A 191 6.79 7.36 4.79
CA PRO A 191 6.86 6.85 6.16
C PRO A 191 5.95 7.61 7.11
N GLY A 192 5.67 6.98 8.26
CA GLY A 192 4.90 7.55 9.36
C GLY A 192 3.94 6.54 9.97
N HIS A 193 3.06 5.92 9.20
CA HIS A 193 2.26 4.78 9.63
C HIS A 193 3.14 3.56 9.93
N SER A 194 4.02 3.22 9.00
CA SER A 194 5.17 2.35 9.23
C SER A 194 6.46 3.03 8.75
N ARG A 195 7.64 2.46 9.07
CA ARG A 195 8.92 3.07 8.71
C ARG A 195 9.21 3.01 7.23
N GLY A 196 8.77 1.97 6.57
CA GLY A 196 9.03 1.72 5.16
C GLY A 196 7.79 1.78 4.30
N LEU A 197 6.70 2.39 4.78
CA LEU A 197 5.47 2.53 4.02
C LEU A 197 5.73 3.16 2.67
N CYS A 198 5.15 2.56 1.64
CA CYS A 198 5.17 3.06 0.27
C CYS A 198 3.76 3.36 -0.23
N ALA A 199 3.59 4.50 -0.86
CA ALA A 199 2.54 4.70 -1.85
C ALA A 199 3.04 4.21 -3.21
N THR A 200 2.14 3.95 -4.17
CA THR A 200 2.53 3.51 -5.51
C THR A 200 1.90 4.39 -6.58
N ILE A 201 2.72 4.94 -7.46
CA ILE A 201 2.29 5.63 -8.68
C ILE A 201 2.17 4.57 -9.78
N VAL A 202 0.99 4.46 -10.37
CA VAL A 202 0.73 3.60 -11.54
C VAL A 202 0.41 4.51 -12.72
N ARG A 203 1.27 4.52 -13.75
CA ARG A 203 1.13 5.39 -14.93
C ARG A 203 0.61 4.64 -16.14
N GLY A 204 -0.18 5.36 -16.90
CA GLY A 204 -0.56 4.98 -18.25
C GLY A 204 0.56 5.25 -19.26
N ASP A 205 0.30 4.88 -20.50
CA ASP A 205 1.19 5.20 -21.63
C ASP A 205 0.86 6.58 -22.22
N GLU A 206 -0.30 7.16 -21.87
CA GLU A 206 -0.76 8.46 -22.39
C GLU A 206 -0.31 9.62 -21.50
N THR A 207 0.06 10.74 -22.13
CA THR A 207 0.32 12.01 -21.44
C THR A 207 -1.00 12.77 -21.21
N ALA A 208 -1.01 13.71 -20.27
CA ALA A 208 -2.16 14.57 -20.03
C ALA A 208 -2.59 15.36 -21.28
N ASP A 209 -1.68 15.57 -22.24
CA ASP A 209 -1.91 16.24 -23.53
C ASP A 209 -2.21 15.27 -24.68
N GLY A 210 -2.36 13.96 -24.41
CA GLY A 210 -2.67 12.93 -25.41
C GLY A 210 -1.48 12.50 -26.28
N ALA A 211 -0.24 12.85 -25.91
CA ALA A 211 0.96 12.39 -26.61
C ALA A 211 1.50 11.09 -26.00
N ILE A 212 1.90 10.14 -26.85
CA ILE A 212 2.55 8.89 -26.40
C ILE A 212 4.04 9.17 -26.19
N HIS A 213 4.56 8.81 -25.01
CA HIS A 213 6.00 8.96 -24.71
C HIS A 213 6.77 7.70 -25.13
N GLU A 214 7.73 7.84 -26.03
CA GLU A 214 8.77 6.83 -26.29
C GLU A 214 10.02 7.20 -25.49
N HIS A 215 10.44 6.37 -24.54
CA HIS A 215 11.68 6.56 -23.78
C HIS A 215 12.77 5.58 -24.22
N GLU A 216 13.95 6.12 -24.48
CA GLU A 216 15.21 5.40 -24.69
C GLU A 216 15.92 5.21 -23.34
N TRP A 217 16.47 4.02 -23.09
CA TRP A 217 16.91 3.55 -21.77
C TRP A 217 18.40 3.73 -21.52
N ASP A 218 18.76 4.31 -20.37
CA ASP A 218 20.09 4.16 -19.75
C ASP A 218 19.93 3.62 -18.32
N LEU A 219 20.63 2.50 -18.03
CA LEU A 219 20.68 1.87 -16.71
C LEU A 219 21.42 2.77 -15.71
N VAL A 220 20.72 3.29 -14.71
CA VAL A 220 21.34 4.06 -13.62
C VAL A 220 21.64 3.16 -12.43
N GLU A 221 22.91 2.99 -12.09
CA GLU A 221 23.37 2.32 -10.87
C GLU A 221 22.91 3.07 -9.61
N GLY A 222 22.37 2.31 -8.63
CA GLY A 222 21.71 2.83 -7.44
C GLY A 222 22.61 3.66 -6.52
N VAL A 223 22.10 4.79 -6.06
CA VAL A 223 22.74 5.69 -5.10
C VAL A 223 22.34 5.31 -3.66
N ASP A 224 23.29 5.20 -2.75
CA ASP A 224 23.02 5.01 -1.32
C ASP A 224 22.53 6.33 -0.68
N ALA A 225 21.21 6.60 -0.80
CA ALA A 225 20.58 7.82 -0.25
C ALA A 225 20.01 7.57 1.16
N VAL A 226 20.87 7.36 2.14
CA VAL A 226 20.53 7.34 3.58
C VAL A 226 21.15 8.55 4.30
N GLY A 227 21.23 9.70 3.67
CA GLY A 227 21.94 10.82 4.28
C GLY A 227 21.36 12.22 4.12
N ALA A 228 20.30 12.41 3.35
CA ALA A 228 19.80 13.75 3.07
C ALA A 228 18.29 13.89 3.32
N LEU A 229 17.87 13.93 4.58
CA LEU A 229 16.54 14.42 4.97
C LEU A 229 16.50 15.95 4.94
N GLY A 230 16.84 16.55 3.80
CA GLY A 230 16.91 18.00 3.58
C GLY A 230 15.90 18.43 2.54
N GLY A 231 14.80 19.06 2.99
CA GLY A 231 14.14 20.15 2.30
C GLY A 231 13.71 19.99 0.84
N ALA A 232 12.90 18.98 0.48
CA ALA A 232 12.16 19.05 -0.77
C ALA A 232 11.08 20.14 -0.65
N SER A 233 11.06 21.10 -1.59
CA SER A 233 10.11 22.20 -1.64
C SER A 233 8.67 21.69 -1.60
N ALA A 234 7.81 22.31 -0.81
CA ALA A 234 6.40 21.95 -0.64
C ALA A 234 5.55 22.15 -1.93
N THR A 235 6.14 22.65 -3.01
CA THR A 235 5.47 23.03 -4.27
C THR A 235 5.94 22.25 -5.49
N ALA A 236 6.86 21.28 -5.35
CA ALA A 236 7.32 20.50 -6.49
C ALA A 236 6.21 19.54 -6.98
N PRO A 237 6.02 19.39 -8.32
CA PRO A 237 5.18 18.33 -8.87
C PRO A 237 5.66 16.95 -8.41
N VAL A 238 4.84 15.91 -8.58
CA VAL A 238 5.19 14.53 -8.21
C VAL A 238 6.56 14.17 -8.76
N ASP A 239 6.76 14.44 -10.05
CA ASP A 239 8.02 14.39 -10.81
C ASP A 239 7.84 15.12 -12.16
N ALA A 240 8.83 14.99 -13.05
CA ALA A 240 8.79 15.63 -14.38
C ALA A 240 8.04 14.79 -15.45
N ASP A 241 7.59 13.58 -15.14
CA ASP A 241 6.86 12.71 -16.06
C ASP A 241 5.48 13.30 -16.37
N SER A 242 5.14 13.43 -17.66
CA SER A 242 3.89 14.07 -18.11
C SER A 242 2.69 13.13 -18.21
N ARG A 243 2.89 11.82 -18.00
CA ARG A 243 1.84 10.80 -18.12
C ARG A 243 0.82 10.90 -16.99
N VAL A 244 -0.42 10.55 -17.30
CA VAL A 244 -1.48 10.42 -16.31
C VAL A 244 -1.22 9.22 -15.39
N PHE A 245 -1.72 9.28 -14.15
CA PHE A 245 -1.49 8.25 -13.16
C PHE A 245 -2.60 8.14 -12.10
N TYR A 246 -2.71 6.96 -11.49
CA TYR A 246 -3.35 6.77 -10.19
C TYR A 246 -2.28 6.74 -9.09
N LEU A 247 -2.62 7.28 -7.91
CA LEU A 247 -1.82 7.11 -6.71
C LEU A 247 -2.52 6.11 -5.76
N LEU A 248 -1.93 4.93 -5.60
CA LEU A 248 -2.30 3.98 -4.55
C LEU A 248 -1.65 4.44 -3.26
N THR A 249 -2.45 4.94 -2.32
CA THR A 249 -1.91 5.64 -1.14
C THR A 249 -1.48 4.72 -0.03
N SER A 250 -1.90 3.43 -0.06
CA SER A 250 -1.77 2.55 1.09
C SER A 250 -2.27 3.24 2.37
N ASP A 251 -1.62 3.04 3.50
CA ASP A 251 -2.02 3.55 4.82
C ASP A 251 -1.50 4.94 5.16
N VAL A 252 -1.17 5.75 4.14
CA VAL A 252 -1.00 7.20 4.30
C VAL A 252 -2.32 7.84 4.76
N GLY A 253 -3.44 7.31 4.23
CA GLY A 253 -4.81 7.68 4.60
C GLY A 253 -5.76 6.55 4.27
N TYR A 254 -6.82 6.42 5.05
CA TYR A 254 -7.75 5.29 4.97
C TYR A 254 -8.97 5.54 4.07
N GLY A 255 -9.22 6.78 3.69
CA GLY A 255 -10.34 7.19 2.85
C GLY A 255 -10.55 8.69 2.87
N ARG A 256 -11.68 9.16 2.34
CA ARG A 256 -11.97 10.59 2.15
C ARG A 256 -11.70 11.48 3.37
N PRO A 257 -12.08 11.10 4.63
CA PRO A 257 -11.75 11.95 5.78
C PRO A 257 -10.25 12.21 5.96
N SER A 258 -9.38 11.28 5.56
CA SER A 258 -7.93 11.52 5.57
C SER A 258 -7.54 12.61 4.57
N PHE A 259 -8.10 12.57 3.36
CA PHE A 259 -7.69 13.48 2.28
C PHE A 259 -8.43 14.82 2.36
N ASP A 260 -9.69 14.86 2.76
CA ASP A 260 -10.49 16.08 2.88
C ASP A 260 -10.17 16.87 4.16
N GLU A 261 -10.16 16.19 5.32
CA GLU A 261 -9.99 16.82 6.63
C GLU A 261 -8.53 16.76 7.14
N GLY A 262 -7.65 15.94 6.54
CA GLY A 262 -6.28 15.75 6.98
C GLY A 262 -6.14 14.81 8.18
N LEU A 263 -7.09 13.89 8.38
CA LEU A 263 -7.07 12.95 9.51
C LEU A 263 -6.13 11.78 9.23
N ARG A 264 -5.05 11.71 9.98
CA ARG A 264 -4.11 10.58 9.93
C ARG A 264 -4.62 9.36 10.70
N PRO A 265 -4.07 8.16 10.45
CA PRO A 265 -4.31 7.01 11.31
C PRO A 265 -3.88 7.25 12.77
N SER A 266 -4.55 6.58 13.72
CA SER A 266 -4.13 6.58 15.13
C SER A 266 -2.87 5.77 15.36
N VAL A 267 -2.71 4.67 14.60
CA VAL A 267 -1.51 3.81 14.69
C VAL A 267 -0.45 4.37 13.73
N VAL A 268 0.56 5.01 14.30
CA VAL A 268 1.70 5.55 13.55
C VAL A 268 2.99 5.34 14.35
N VAL A 269 4.10 5.10 13.67
CA VAL A 269 5.42 5.03 14.30
C VAL A 269 6.04 6.42 14.47
N ASP A 270 5.61 7.38 13.65
CA ASP A 270 6.03 8.79 13.69
C ASP A 270 4.90 9.69 13.16
N ALA A 271 4.29 10.45 14.07
CA ALA A 271 3.15 11.32 13.73
C ALA A 271 3.54 12.46 12.76
N SER A 272 4.72 13.05 12.94
CA SER A 272 5.20 14.14 12.07
C SER A 272 5.46 13.64 10.64
N GLN A 273 6.04 12.45 10.51
CA GLN A 273 6.23 11.83 9.21
C GLN A 273 4.90 11.47 8.57
N ALA A 274 3.94 10.91 9.32
CA ALA A 274 2.62 10.57 8.82
C ALA A 274 1.87 11.82 8.30
N GLU A 275 1.91 12.92 9.04
CA GLU A 275 1.31 14.19 8.63
C GLU A 275 1.96 14.76 7.35
N ARG A 276 3.29 14.68 7.24
CA ARG A 276 4.01 15.11 6.04
C ARG A 276 3.66 14.23 4.83
N SER A 277 3.58 12.92 5.01
CA SER A 277 3.21 11.97 3.96
C SER A 277 1.77 12.19 3.49
N LEU A 278 0.84 12.39 4.43
CA LEU A 278 -0.56 12.69 4.13
C LEU A 278 -0.72 14.03 3.42
N ALA A 279 -0.02 15.07 3.88
CA ALA A 279 -0.03 16.37 3.22
C ALA A 279 0.51 16.29 1.78
N TRP A 280 1.48 15.42 1.51
CA TRP A 280 1.95 15.17 0.15
C TRP A 280 0.87 14.47 -0.70
N ALA A 281 0.25 13.41 -0.22
CA ALA A 281 -0.81 12.70 -0.96
C ALA A 281 -1.97 13.64 -1.32
N ARG A 282 -2.40 14.48 -0.38
CA ARG A 282 -3.43 15.51 -0.61
C ARG A 282 -3.04 16.52 -1.70
N ARG A 283 -1.76 16.89 -1.80
CA ARG A 283 -1.30 17.75 -2.91
C ARG A 283 -1.27 17.02 -4.23
N VAL A 284 -0.88 15.75 -4.24
CA VAL A 284 -0.88 14.92 -5.45
C VAL A 284 -2.28 14.78 -6.05
N GLU A 285 -3.32 14.72 -5.22
CA GLU A 285 -4.71 14.71 -5.69
C GLU A 285 -5.05 15.90 -6.61
N HIS A 286 -4.40 17.04 -6.40
CA HIS A 286 -4.60 18.25 -7.21
C HIS A 286 -3.64 18.35 -8.40
N ASP A 287 -2.79 17.38 -8.63
CA ASP A 287 -1.97 17.32 -9.84
C ASP A 287 -2.87 17.00 -11.04
N PRO A 288 -2.86 17.81 -12.12
CA PRO A 288 -3.74 17.58 -13.28
C PRO A 288 -3.52 16.23 -13.98
N ARG A 289 -2.41 15.55 -13.72
CA ARG A 289 -2.13 14.20 -14.22
C ARG A 289 -2.71 13.11 -13.33
N CYS A 290 -3.08 13.44 -12.08
CA CYS A 290 -3.62 12.46 -11.14
C CYS A 290 -5.08 12.16 -11.47
N LEU A 291 -5.36 10.92 -11.88
CA LEU A 291 -6.71 10.43 -12.15
C LEU A 291 -7.49 10.13 -10.88
N GLY A 292 -6.82 10.00 -9.74
CA GLY A 292 -7.41 9.82 -8.43
C GLY A 292 -6.48 9.16 -7.42
N LEU A 293 -6.85 9.31 -6.15
CA LEU A 293 -6.25 8.57 -5.03
C LEU A 293 -7.04 7.28 -4.81
N ILE A 294 -6.34 6.19 -4.57
CA ILE A 294 -6.93 4.89 -4.24
C ILE A 294 -6.33 4.42 -2.92
N ALA A 295 -7.10 4.53 -1.83
CA ALA A 295 -6.69 4.05 -0.53
C ALA A 295 -7.13 2.60 -0.30
N ASN A 296 -6.33 1.82 0.43
CA ASN A 296 -6.58 0.39 0.66
C ASN A 296 -7.87 0.13 1.44
N HIS A 297 -8.29 1.08 2.25
CA HIS A 297 -9.37 0.94 3.22
C HIS A 297 -10.57 1.85 2.95
N ASP A 298 -10.60 2.52 1.78
CA ASP A 298 -11.69 3.43 1.43
C ASP A 298 -12.92 2.66 0.95
N PRO A 299 -14.05 2.73 1.67
CA PRO A 299 -15.27 2.05 1.27
C PRO A 299 -15.92 2.65 0.00
N GLU A 300 -15.50 3.83 -0.45
CA GLU A 300 -15.97 4.44 -1.69
C GLU A 300 -15.20 3.94 -2.93
N ILE A 301 -14.09 3.23 -2.72
CA ILE A 301 -13.33 2.60 -3.81
C ILE A 301 -13.95 1.24 -4.13
N GLU A 302 -14.56 1.13 -5.29
CA GLU A 302 -15.11 -0.13 -5.78
C GLU A 302 -14.03 -1.03 -6.38
N ALA A 303 -14.19 -2.36 -6.16
CA ALA A 303 -13.40 -3.36 -6.87
C ALA A 303 -13.67 -3.29 -8.38
N GLY A 304 -12.65 -3.55 -9.18
CA GLY A 304 -12.78 -3.58 -10.63
C GLY A 304 -11.62 -2.94 -11.38
N THR A 305 -11.72 -2.97 -12.69
CA THR A 305 -10.67 -2.59 -13.63
C THR A 305 -10.72 -1.10 -13.98
N ARG A 306 -9.55 -0.48 -14.05
CA ARG A 306 -9.31 0.89 -14.54
C ARG A 306 -8.24 0.82 -15.62
N ALA A 307 -8.52 1.38 -16.79
CA ALA A 307 -7.54 1.53 -17.88
C ALA A 307 -6.81 2.88 -17.72
N LEU A 308 -5.51 2.89 -18.04
CA LEU A 308 -4.66 4.08 -18.07
C LEU A 308 -4.02 4.22 -19.47
#